data_f5707dd54610eeaf2ce4006632a6ee61
#
_entry.id   f5707dd54610eeaf2ce4006632a6ee61
#
_cell.length_a   1.000
_cell.length_b   1.000
_cell.length_c   1.000
_cell.angle_alpha   90.00
_cell.angle_beta   90.00
_cell.angle_gamma   90.00
#
_symmetry.space_group_name_H-M   'P 1'
#
loop_
_entity.id
_entity.type
_entity.pdbx_description
1 polymer ?
#
loop_
_entity_poly.entity_id
_entity_poly.type
_entity_poly.pdbx_seq_one_letter_code
_entity_poly.pdbx_strand_id
1 'polypeptide(L)'
;MSNSENTKDETQVEIYKRINRLKLKAGGDLGSEQKGQIDPKAIEKANTVIEKAAEMYPMQIRNVLKMLNKRWDEIKRLSPDERKLNAEKLSNLANNVKDLATQFGFDIMAYFGTSLRDYILKSDLTRDEHLIIVQAHVDVMDIAYREGLKDQESAKAEELKMVIAKAIEKFS
;
A
#
# COMPACT_ATOMS: atom_id res chain seq x y z
N MET A 1 -7.50 43.09 -56.18
CA MET A 1 -6.57 41.91 -56.14
C MET A 1 -5.83 42.00 -54.84
N SER A 2 -6.31 41.28 -53.84
CA SER A 2 -5.65 41.24 -52.51
C SER A 2 -5.12 39.81 -52.33
N ASN A 3 -3.80 39.73 -52.29
CA ASN A 3 -3.10 38.52 -51.90
C ASN A 3 -3.08 38.47 -50.35
N SER A 4 -3.77 37.52 -49.77
CA SER A 4 -3.61 37.16 -48.39
C SER A 4 -2.54 36.09 -48.29
N GLU A 5 -1.35 36.48 -47.84
CA GLU A 5 -0.28 35.57 -47.43
C GLU A 5 -0.68 34.83 -46.16
N ASN A 6 -0.77 33.56 -46.29
CA ASN A 6 -1.06 32.62 -45.20
C ASN A 6 0.30 32.24 -44.55
N THR A 7 0.68 32.97 -43.51
CA THR A 7 1.83 32.62 -42.67
C THR A 7 1.49 31.42 -41.82
N LYS A 8 1.98 30.23 -42.24
CA LYS A 8 2.02 29.04 -41.39
C LYS A 8 3.03 29.30 -40.26
N ASP A 9 2.51 29.37 -39.04
CA ASP A 9 3.30 29.35 -37.82
C ASP A 9 3.92 27.96 -37.68
N GLU A 10 5.18 27.83 -38.11
CA GLU A 10 5.97 26.61 -37.91
C GLU A 10 6.41 26.55 -36.46
N THR A 11 5.67 25.81 -35.64
CA THR A 11 6.03 25.52 -34.26
C THR A 11 7.34 24.74 -34.28
N GLN A 12 8.42 25.40 -33.95
CA GLN A 12 9.77 24.81 -33.89
C GLN A 12 9.84 23.90 -32.67
N VAL A 13 9.82 22.58 -32.88
CA VAL A 13 9.93 21.58 -31.83
C VAL A 13 11.40 21.37 -31.50
N GLU A 14 11.82 21.79 -30.31
CA GLU A 14 13.17 21.50 -29.80
C GLU A 14 13.27 20.08 -29.24
N ILE A 15 14.09 19.24 -29.86
CA ILE A 15 14.33 17.87 -29.41
C ILE A 15 15.58 17.81 -28.52
N TYR A 16 15.37 17.61 -27.21
CA TYR A 16 16.47 17.41 -26.26
C TYR A 16 16.86 15.95 -26.14
N LYS A 17 18.08 15.59 -26.53
CA LYS A 17 18.63 14.25 -26.27
C LYS A 17 19.24 14.20 -24.87
N ARG A 18 18.61 13.50 -23.95
CA ARG A 18 19.16 13.22 -22.61
C ARG A 18 19.98 11.93 -22.61
N ILE A 19 21.14 11.98 -21.96
CA ILE A 19 21.97 10.80 -21.75
C ILE A 19 21.26 9.82 -20.84
N ASN A 20 21.00 8.60 -21.31
CA ASN A 20 20.43 7.53 -20.51
C ASN A 20 21.49 6.90 -19.58
N ARG A 21 21.67 7.50 -18.40
CA ARG A 21 22.64 7.03 -17.40
C ARG A 21 22.37 5.62 -16.90
N LEU A 22 21.11 5.16 -16.94
CA LEU A 22 20.75 3.78 -16.56
C LEU A 22 21.25 2.79 -17.60
N LYS A 23 21.17 3.12 -18.91
CA LYS A 23 21.72 2.31 -19.98
C LYS A 23 23.23 2.12 -19.83
N LEU A 24 23.96 3.20 -19.50
CA LEU A 24 25.39 3.14 -19.24
C LEU A 24 25.74 2.27 -18.02
N LYS A 25 25.02 2.41 -16.92
CA LYS A 25 25.22 1.58 -15.72
C LYS A 25 24.93 0.11 -15.95
N ALA A 26 24.05 -0.21 -16.90
CA ALA A 26 23.74 -1.58 -17.32
C ALA A 26 24.72 -2.10 -18.41
N GLY A 27 25.86 -1.42 -18.65
CA GLY A 27 26.85 -1.84 -19.63
C GLY A 27 26.44 -1.63 -21.09
N GLY A 28 25.40 -0.84 -21.34
CA GLY A 28 24.96 -0.49 -22.70
C GLY A 28 25.67 0.70 -23.25
N ASP A 29 25.92 0.72 -24.56
CA ASP A 29 26.51 1.85 -25.29
C ASP A 29 25.41 2.87 -25.68
N LEU A 30 25.73 4.17 -25.53
CA LEU A 30 24.78 5.26 -25.84
C LEU A 30 24.56 5.44 -27.36
N GLY A 31 25.51 5.04 -28.17
CA GLY A 31 25.47 5.19 -29.63
C GLY A 31 24.92 3.99 -30.40
N SER A 32 24.63 2.87 -29.73
CA SER A 32 24.17 1.65 -30.36
C SER A 32 22.78 1.23 -29.85
N GLU A 33 22.07 0.40 -30.63
CA GLU A 33 20.84 -0.28 -30.22
C GLU A 33 21.09 -1.39 -29.18
N GLN A 34 22.36 -1.61 -28.82
CA GLN A 34 22.75 -2.65 -27.89
C GLN A 34 22.09 -2.39 -26.52
N LYS A 35 21.21 -3.31 -26.13
CA LYS A 35 20.55 -3.29 -24.81
C LYS A 35 21.61 -3.62 -23.76
N GLY A 36 21.66 -2.82 -22.69
CA GLY A 36 22.48 -3.17 -21.52
C GLY A 36 22.02 -4.50 -20.93
N GLN A 37 22.96 -5.33 -20.50
CA GLN A 37 22.68 -6.57 -19.79
C GLN A 37 22.96 -6.36 -18.30
N ILE A 38 22.03 -6.77 -17.46
CA ILE A 38 22.24 -6.82 -16.01
C ILE A 38 23.04 -8.10 -15.74
N ASP A 39 24.13 -7.99 -14.97
CA ASP A 39 24.93 -9.15 -14.57
C ASP A 39 24.04 -10.18 -13.85
N PRO A 40 23.96 -11.44 -14.33
CA PRO A 40 23.20 -12.49 -13.68
C PRO A 40 23.55 -12.69 -12.20
N LYS A 41 24.81 -12.49 -11.81
CA LYS A 41 25.25 -12.54 -10.41
C LYS A 41 24.67 -11.40 -9.57
N ALA A 42 24.42 -10.25 -10.17
CA ALA A 42 23.76 -9.13 -9.48
C ALA A 42 22.28 -9.44 -9.25
N ILE A 43 21.61 -10.10 -10.22
CA ILE A 43 20.24 -10.58 -10.07
C ILE A 43 20.14 -11.64 -8.96
N GLU A 44 21.04 -12.64 -8.97
CA GLU A 44 21.09 -13.68 -7.95
C GLU A 44 21.28 -13.11 -6.53
N LYS A 45 22.22 -12.16 -6.38
CA LYS A 45 22.42 -11.46 -5.10
C LYS A 45 21.17 -10.67 -4.66
N ALA A 46 20.53 -10.00 -5.60
CA ALA A 46 19.28 -9.27 -5.29
C ALA A 46 18.18 -10.23 -4.83
N ASN A 47 17.99 -11.36 -5.53
CA ASN A 47 17.00 -12.37 -5.15
C ASN A 47 17.30 -12.94 -3.76
N THR A 48 18.56 -13.27 -3.46
CA THR A 48 18.94 -13.75 -2.11
C THR A 48 18.62 -12.73 -1.00
N VAL A 49 18.82 -11.43 -1.28
CA VAL A 49 18.45 -10.37 -0.31
C VAL A 49 16.94 -10.28 -0.13
N ILE A 50 16.17 -10.39 -1.23
CA ILE A 50 14.70 -10.37 -1.19
C ILE A 50 14.17 -11.59 -0.41
N GLU A 51 14.70 -12.78 -0.66
CA GLU A 51 14.32 -14.02 0.05
C GLU A 51 14.56 -13.89 1.56
N LYS A 52 15.76 -13.44 1.96
CA LYS A 52 16.09 -13.21 3.38
C LYS A 52 15.19 -12.15 4.02
N ALA A 53 14.83 -11.10 3.29
CA ALA A 53 13.91 -10.10 3.78
C ALA A 53 12.49 -10.68 3.95
N ALA A 54 12.05 -11.55 3.04
CA ALA A 54 10.75 -12.22 3.12
C ALA A 54 10.63 -13.14 4.35
N GLU A 55 11.75 -13.78 4.79
CA GLU A 55 11.78 -14.58 6.03
C GLU A 55 11.49 -13.74 7.28
N MET A 56 11.78 -12.44 7.24
CA MET A 56 11.53 -11.53 8.38
C MET A 56 10.09 -11.01 8.44
N TYR A 57 9.30 -11.16 7.36
CA TYR A 57 7.93 -10.63 7.30
C TYR A 57 7.04 -11.09 8.46
N PRO A 58 6.99 -12.38 8.83
CA PRO A 58 6.10 -12.83 9.91
C PRO A 58 6.40 -12.14 11.24
N MET A 59 7.66 -11.82 11.51
CA MET A 59 8.04 -11.08 12.72
C MET A 59 7.68 -9.60 12.61
N GLN A 60 7.92 -8.97 11.47
CA GLN A 60 7.67 -7.57 11.26
C GLN A 60 6.16 -7.27 11.28
N ILE A 61 5.35 -8.04 10.53
CA ILE A 61 3.90 -7.84 10.52
C ILE A 61 3.28 -8.10 11.89
N ARG A 62 3.76 -9.12 12.63
CA ARG A 62 3.33 -9.39 14.00
C ARG A 62 3.55 -8.18 14.91
N ASN A 63 4.71 -7.52 14.79
CA ASN A 63 5.01 -6.36 15.60
C ASN A 63 4.11 -5.17 15.27
N VAL A 64 3.86 -4.91 13.98
CA VAL A 64 2.97 -3.84 13.54
C VAL A 64 1.53 -4.11 13.97
N LEU A 65 1.04 -5.36 13.84
CA LEU A 65 -0.30 -5.74 14.31
C LEU A 65 -0.42 -5.60 15.83
N LYS A 66 0.60 -5.98 16.61
CA LYS A 66 0.61 -5.75 18.06
C LYS A 66 0.53 -4.25 18.40
N MET A 67 1.24 -3.41 17.67
CA MET A 67 1.18 -1.96 17.87
C MET A 67 -0.21 -1.40 17.51
N LEU A 68 -0.80 -1.89 16.41
CA LEU A 68 -2.15 -1.51 15.99
C LEU A 68 -3.18 -1.91 17.06
N ASN A 69 -3.17 -3.17 17.50
CA ASN A 69 -4.07 -3.69 18.54
C ASN A 69 -3.92 -2.88 19.85
N LYS A 70 -2.68 -2.68 20.32
CA LYS A 70 -2.42 -1.89 21.53
C LYS A 70 -2.98 -0.47 21.40
N ARG A 71 -2.69 0.21 20.28
CA ARG A 71 -3.19 1.56 20.05
C ARG A 71 -4.71 1.60 19.96
N TRP A 72 -5.31 0.60 19.32
CA TRP A 72 -6.76 0.48 19.26
C TRP A 72 -7.38 0.28 20.65
N ASP A 73 -6.81 -0.59 21.48
CA ASP A 73 -7.24 -0.83 22.86
C ASP A 73 -7.16 0.42 23.76
N GLU A 74 -6.18 1.29 23.48
CA GLU A 74 -6.06 2.58 24.13
C GLU A 74 -7.18 3.54 23.66
N ILE A 75 -7.34 3.69 22.34
CA ILE A 75 -8.27 4.66 21.73
C ILE A 75 -9.72 4.36 22.08
N LYS A 76 -10.15 3.09 22.03
CA LYS A 76 -11.55 2.74 22.32
C LYS A 76 -12.00 3.04 23.74
N ARG A 77 -11.06 3.31 24.66
CA ARG A 77 -11.34 3.68 26.06
C ARG A 77 -11.35 5.19 26.31
N LEU A 78 -10.95 5.97 25.32
CA LEU A 78 -10.91 7.42 25.42
C LEU A 78 -12.30 8.03 25.28
N SER A 79 -12.42 9.29 25.69
CA SER A 79 -13.61 10.09 25.40
C SER A 79 -13.77 10.32 23.88
N PRO A 80 -14.99 10.60 23.39
CA PRO A 80 -15.23 10.83 21.97
C PRO A 80 -14.28 11.84 21.32
N ASP A 81 -14.06 12.98 21.95
CA ASP A 81 -13.17 14.02 21.42
C ASP A 81 -11.70 13.56 21.36
N GLU A 82 -11.24 12.84 22.37
CA GLU A 82 -9.88 12.29 22.39
C GLU A 82 -9.68 11.20 21.31
N ARG A 83 -10.72 10.39 21.01
CA ARG A 83 -10.69 9.41 19.91
C ARG A 83 -10.43 10.11 18.58
N LYS A 84 -11.14 11.20 18.30
CA LYS A 84 -10.96 12.00 17.09
C LYS A 84 -9.53 12.51 16.96
N LEU A 85 -8.94 13.02 18.03
CA LEU A 85 -7.54 13.50 18.04
C LEU A 85 -6.51 12.37 17.81
N ASN A 86 -6.86 11.14 18.09
CA ASN A 86 -5.99 9.97 17.92
C ASN A 86 -6.25 9.16 16.65
N ALA A 87 -7.28 9.53 15.85
CA ALA A 87 -7.65 8.83 14.62
C ALA A 87 -6.48 8.78 13.61
N GLU A 88 -5.77 9.86 13.41
CA GLU A 88 -4.61 9.93 12.50
C GLU A 88 -3.51 8.93 12.90
N LYS A 89 -3.21 8.79 14.18
CA LYS A 89 -2.19 7.83 14.66
C LYS A 89 -2.60 6.39 14.35
N LEU A 90 -3.89 6.08 14.46
CA LEU A 90 -4.42 4.76 14.15
C LEU A 90 -4.39 4.50 12.63
N SER A 91 -4.77 5.48 11.83
CA SER A 91 -4.72 5.37 10.35
C SER A 91 -3.29 5.18 9.84
N ASN A 92 -2.31 5.84 10.46
CA ASN A 92 -0.89 5.65 10.13
C ASN A 92 -0.42 4.22 10.44
N LEU A 93 -0.87 3.60 11.53
CA LEU A 93 -0.56 2.19 11.81
C LEU A 93 -1.21 1.24 10.80
N ALA A 94 -2.45 1.50 10.40
CA ALA A 94 -3.11 0.75 9.34
C ALA A 94 -2.36 0.88 7.99
N ASN A 95 -1.87 2.08 7.67
CA ASN A 95 -1.01 2.28 6.50
C ASN A 95 0.31 1.51 6.58
N ASN A 96 0.95 1.44 7.76
CA ASN A 96 2.15 0.63 7.95
C ASN A 96 1.89 -0.87 7.71
N VAL A 97 0.73 -1.39 8.13
CA VAL A 97 0.32 -2.76 7.80
C VAL A 97 0.20 -2.94 6.29
N LYS A 98 -0.48 -2.01 5.60
CA LYS A 98 -0.64 -2.02 4.14
C LYS A 98 0.72 -2.03 3.43
N ASP A 99 1.61 -1.10 3.78
CA ASP A 99 2.90 -0.94 3.10
C ASP A 99 3.78 -2.17 3.27
N LEU A 100 3.84 -2.71 4.50
CA LEU A 100 4.60 -3.92 4.80
C LEU A 100 4.01 -5.14 4.05
N ALA A 101 2.70 -5.30 4.07
CA ALA A 101 2.03 -6.40 3.39
C ALA A 101 2.23 -6.33 1.87
N THR A 102 2.12 -5.16 1.26
CA THR A 102 2.39 -4.94 -0.17
C THR A 102 3.83 -5.29 -0.53
N GLN A 103 4.79 -4.91 0.30
CA GLN A 103 6.21 -5.19 0.05
C GLN A 103 6.51 -6.69 -0.04
N PHE A 104 5.78 -7.52 0.69
CA PHE A 104 6.01 -8.96 0.77
C PHE A 104 4.95 -9.82 0.07
N GLY A 105 4.04 -9.22 -0.70
CA GLY A 105 3.04 -9.93 -1.50
C GLY A 105 1.93 -10.60 -0.67
N PHE A 106 1.52 -9.96 0.44
CA PHE A 106 0.38 -10.39 1.25
C PHE A 106 -0.85 -9.53 0.94
N ASP A 107 -1.44 -9.76 -0.23
CA ASP A 107 -2.45 -8.88 -0.84
C ASP A 107 -3.70 -8.71 0.03
N ILE A 108 -4.15 -9.77 0.71
CA ILE A 108 -5.31 -9.67 1.61
C ILE A 108 -5.03 -8.77 2.82
N MET A 109 -3.83 -8.83 3.38
CA MET A 109 -3.44 -7.98 4.50
C MET A 109 -3.29 -6.53 4.04
N ALA A 110 -2.75 -6.29 2.84
CA ALA A 110 -2.67 -4.97 2.23
C ALA A 110 -4.06 -4.38 1.98
N TYR A 111 -5.01 -5.19 1.52
CA TYR A 111 -6.41 -4.82 1.35
C TYR A 111 -7.02 -4.36 2.69
N PHE A 112 -6.90 -5.15 3.76
CA PHE A 112 -7.48 -4.77 5.06
C PHE A 112 -6.81 -3.54 5.67
N GLY A 113 -5.48 -3.40 5.53
CA GLY A 113 -4.77 -2.19 5.97
C GLY A 113 -5.25 -0.94 5.24
N THR A 114 -5.47 -1.03 3.92
CA THR A 114 -6.03 0.05 3.11
C THR A 114 -7.46 0.38 3.55
N SER A 115 -8.31 -0.64 3.68
CA SER A 115 -9.72 -0.48 4.06
C SER A 115 -9.85 0.19 5.44
N LEU A 116 -9.07 -0.24 6.43
CA LEU A 116 -9.07 0.35 7.77
C LEU A 116 -8.61 1.81 7.73
N ARG A 117 -7.49 2.09 7.05
CA ARG A 117 -6.98 3.47 6.91
C ARG A 117 -8.04 4.38 6.32
N ASP A 118 -8.63 3.98 5.19
CA ASP A 118 -9.58 4.80 4.46
C ASP A 118 -10.89 4.97 5.24
N TYR A 119 -11.29 3.95 5.99
CA TYR A 119 -12.44 4.03 6.87
C TYR A 119 -12.22 5.05 8.00
N ILE A 120 -11.09 4.98 8.71
CA ILE A 120 -10.77 5.91 9.80
C ILE A 120 -10.72 7.36 9.31
N LEU A 121 -10.15 7.60 8.13
CA LEU A 121 -10.05 8.96 7.56
C LEU A 121 -11.39 9.55 7.14
N LYS A 122 -12.38 8.72 6.84
CA LYS A 122 -13.71 9.16 6.37
C LYS A 122 -14.77 9.17 7.47
N SER A 123 -14.54 8.45 8.57
CA SER A 123 -15.51 8.29 9.65
C SER A 123 -15.23 9.22 10.82
N ASP A 124 -16.28 9.45 11.62
CA ASP A 124 -16.18 10.22 12.87
C ASP A 124 -16.08 9.25 14.06
N LEU A 125 -14.88 9.02 14.59
CA LEU A 125 -14.66 8.12 15.72
C LEU A 125 -15.24 8.63 17.06
N THR A 126 -15.93 9.76 17.07
CA THR A 126 -16.70 10.18 18.24
C THR A 126 -17.93 9.30 18.46
N ARG A 127 -18.44 8.67 17.39
CA ARG A 127 -19.61 7.79 17.43
C ARG A 127 -19.20 6.35 17.74
N ASP A 128 -19.90 5.71 18.66
CA ASP A 128 -19.58 4.35 19.12
C ASP A 128 -19.81 3.28 18.04
N GLU A 129 -20.74 3.52 17.09
CA GLU A 129 -20.98 2.61 15.97
C GLU A 129 -19.74 2.41 15.10
N HIS A 130 -18.96 3.48 14.88
CA HIS A 130 -17.72 3.39 14.12
C HIS A 130 -16.64 2.56 14.81
N LEU A 131 -16.67 2.45 16.15
CA LEU A 131 -15.74 1.61 16.90
C LEU A 131 -15.93 0.12 16.58
N ILE A 132 -17.18 -0.31 16.35
CA ILE A 132 -17.50 -1.70 15.97
C ILE A 132 -16.86 -2.04 14.62
N ILE A 133 -16.91 -1.11 13.66
CA ILE A 133 -16.34 -1.31 12.32
C ILE A 133 -14.80 -1.33 12.37
N VAL A 134 -14.18 -0.45 13.16
CA VAL A 134 -12.72 -0.48 13.37
C VAL A 134 -12.31 -1.80 14.04
N GLN A 135 -13.06 -2.27 15.06
CA GLN A 135 -12.80 -3.56 15.71
C GLN A 135 -12.87 -4.70 14.69
N ALA A 136 -13.90 -4.74 13.84
CA ALA A 136 -14.04 -5.76 12.82
C ALA A 136 -12.83 -5.80 11.88
N HIS A 137 -12.29 -4.64 11.47
CA HIS A 137 -11.07 -4.59 10.66
C HIS A 137 -9.85 -5.15 11.39
N VAL A 138 -9.67 -4.81 12.66
CA VAL A 138 -8.56 -5.32 13.48
C VAL A 138 -8.67 -6.83 13.62
N ASP A 139 -9.86 -7.35 13.91
CA ASP A 139 -10.10 -8.79 14.07
C ASP A 139 -9.83 -9.58 12.80
N VAL A 140 -10.28 -9.11 11.63
CA VAL A 140 -10.02 -9.81 10.36
C VAL A 140 -8.55 -9.79 9.98
N MET A 141 -7.81 -8.74 10.32
CA MET A 141 -6.35 -8.70 10.11
C MET A 141 -5.63 -9.71 11.01
N ASP A 142 -6.03 -9.84 12.26
CA ASP A 142 -5.47 -10.85 13.18
C ASP A 142 -5.78 -12.28 12.72
N ILE A 143 -6.98 -12.53 12.17
CA ILE A 143 -7.35 -13.82 11.59
C ILE A 143 -6.51 -14.10 10.34
N ALA A 144 -6.43 -13.14 9.41
CA ALA A 144 -5.66 -13.28 8.18
C ALA A 144 -4.17 -13.58 8.47
N TYR A 145 -3.60 -12.91 9.47
CA TYR A 145 -2.23 -13.16 9.91
C TYR A 145 -2.05 -14.58 10.50
N ARG A 146 -2.94 -15.00 11.41
CA ARG A 146 -2.85 -16.32 12.07
C ARG A 146 -3.02 -17.47 11.10
N GLU A 147 -3.86 -17.30 10.09
CA GLU A 147 -4.11 -18.29 9.05
C GLU A 147 -3.09 -18.23 7.90
N GLY A 148 -2.18 -17.25 7.92
CA GLY A 148 -1.14 -17.09 6.90
C GLY A 148 -1.69 -16.78 5.52
N LEU A 149 -2.84 -16.11 5.44
CA LEU A 149 -3.49 -15.78 4.17
C LEU A 149 -2.66 -14.77 3.38
N LYS A 150 -2.41 -15.07 2.11
CA LYS A 150 -1.67 -14.18 1.19
C LYS A 150 -2.59 -13.59 0.13
N ASP A 151 -3.33 -14.46 -0.54
CA ASP A 151 -4.18 -14.14 -1.66
C ASP A 151 -5.52 -13.54 -1.21
N GLN A 152 -5.89 -12.45 -1.85
CA GLN A 152 -7.17 -11.77 -1.58
C GLN A 152 -8.37 -12.41 -2.31
N GLU A 153 -8.14 -13.37 -3.22
CA GLU A 153 -9.20 -14.04 -3.99
C GLU A 153 -9.58 -15.40 -3.39
N SER A 154 -8.94 -15.83 -2.31
CA SER A 154 -9.30 -17.07 -1.64
C SER A 154 -10.70 -17.01 -1.02
N ALA A 155 -11.40 -18.15 -0.94
CA ALA A 155 -12.73 -18.23 -0.32
C ALA A 155 -12.74 -17.65 1.10
N LYS A 156 -11.67 -17.90 1.88
CA LYS A 156 -11.54 -17.38 3.23
C LYS A 156 -11.34 -15.87 3.26
N ALA A 157 -10.57 -15.33 2.30
CA ALA A 157 -10.40 -13.88 2.16
C ALA A 157 -11.74 -13.19 1.85
N GLU A 158 -12.56 -13.78 0.97
CA GLU A 158 -13.90 -13.27 0.66
C GLU A 158 -14.83 -13.30 1.89
N GLU A 159 -14.79 -14.36 2.71
CA GLU A 159 -15.54 -14.39 3.98
C GLU A 159 -15.14 -13.23 4.89
N LEU A 160 -13.85 -12.97 5.06
CA LEU A 160 -13.35 -11.88 5.91
C LEU A 160 -13.73 -10.50 5.35
N LYS A 161 -13.66 -10.31 4.02
CA LYS A 161 -14.15 -9.07 3.37
C LYS A 161 -15.64 -8.85 3.63
N MET A 162 -16.45 -9.91 3.55
CA MET A 162 -17.90 -9.83 3.85
C MET A 162 -18.19 -9.45 5.31
N VAL A 163 -17.36 -9.86 6.26
CA VAL A 163 -17.50 -9.43 7.67
C VAL A 163 -17.41 -7.91 7.78
N ILE A 164 -16.39 -7.31 7.14
CA ILE A 164 -16.24 -5.84 7.13
C ILE A 164 -17.39 -5.17 6.41
N ALA A 165 -17.77 -5.67 5.22
CA ALA A 165 -18.88 -5.09 4.44
C ALA A 165 -20.19 -5.07 5.24
N LYS A 166 -20.52 -6.19 5.90
CA LYS A 166 -21.72 -6.28 6.77
C LYS A 166 -21.63 -5.36 8.00
N ALA A 167 -20.44 -5.20 8.58
CA ALA A 167 -20.26 -4.27 9.70
C ALA A 167 -20.48 -2.82 9.24
N ILE A 168 -19.96 -2.44 8.09
CA ILE A 168 -20.18 -1.13 7.49
C ILE A 168 -21.68 -0.92 7.18
N GLU A 169 -22.32 -1.86 6.49
CA GLU A 169 -23.74 -1.77 6.13
C GLU A 169 -24.63 -1.58 7.36
N LYS A 170 -24.32 -2.27 8.47
CA LYS A 170 -25.16 -2.27 9.66
C LYS A 170 -24.94 -1.07 10.59
N PHE A 171 -23.71 -0.51 10.62
CA PHE A 171 -23.31 0.44 11.65
C PHE A 171 -22.80 1.80 11.10
N SER A 172 -22.77 2.01 9.77
CA SER A 172 -22.40 3.30 9.17
C SER A 172 -23.51 4.33 9.04
#